data_88ff1790f4574e78c1204b12e4f99ccd
#
_entry.id   88ff1790f4574e78c1204b12e4f99ccd
#
_cell.length_a   1.000
_cell.length_b   1.000
_cell.length_c   1.000
_cell.angle_alpha   90.00
_cell.angle_beta   90.00
_cell.angle_gamma   90.00
#
_symmetry.space_group_name_H-M   'P 1'
#
loop_
_entity.id
_entity.type
_entity.pdbx_description
1 polymer ?
#
loop_
_entity_poly.entity_id
_entity_poly.type
_entity_poly.pdbx_seq_one_letter_code
_entity_poly.pdbx_strand_id
1 'polypeptide(L)'
;MAELYKIHDSERSEKFAHESEKRIAELFDFYGVSWEYEPTTFVLDEDEEGNPLSAFTPDFYLPDYDVYLEITTLRQSLVTSKNKKLRKMGERHPGIEVRILYQRDIERLFVTHAA
;
A
#
# COMPACT_ATOMS: atom_id res chain seq x y z
N MET A 1 18.71 14.53 11.99
CA MET A 1 17.73 13.44 11.80
C MET A 1 16.32 13.95 11.55
N ALA A 2 15.80 14.85 12.39
CA ALA A 2 14.47 15.41 12.17
C ALA A 2 14.30 16.15 10.85
N GLU A 3 15.33 16.87 10.42
CA GLU A 3 15.28 17.59 9.15
C GLU A 3 15.21 16.64 7.94
N LEU A 4 16.01 15.57 7.98
CA LEU A 4 16.00 14.56 6.92
C LEU A 4 14.63 13.88 6.83
N TYR A 5 14.03 13.61 7.98
CA TYR A 5 12.71 13.01 8.04
C TYR A 5 11.66 13.91 7.39
N LYS A 6 11.70 15.21 7.66
CA LYS A 6 10.76 16.17 7.08
C LYS A 6 10.92 16.30 5.58
N ILE A 7 12.14 16.33 5.09
CA ILE A 7 12.43 16.42 3.66
C ILE A 7 11.90 15.15 2.97
N HIS A 8 12.13 14.00 3.59
CA HIS A 8 11.70 12.73 3.06
C HIS A 8 10.17 12.64 2.98
N ASP A 9 9.48 13.12 4.00
CA ASP A 9 8.00 13.17 4.01
C ASP A 9 7.46 14.07 2.90
N SER A 10 8.07 15.23 2.70
CA SER A 10 7.69 16.13 1.61
C SER A 10 7.79 15.44 0.25
N GLU A 11 8.89 14.75 0.02
CA GLU A 11 9.07 14.01 -1.24
C GLU A 11 8.04 12.90 -1.39
N ARG A 12 7.73 12.20 -0.31
CA ARG A 12 6.71 11.14 -0.33
C ARG A 12 5.33 11.72 -0.64
N SER A 13 4.99 12.86 -0.06
CA SER A 13 3.70 13.52 -0.31
C SER A 13 3.48 13.81 -1.78
N GLU A 14 4.52 14.24 -2.48
CA GLU A 14 4.46 14.57 -3.90
C GLU A 14 4.31 13.34 -4.79
N LYS A 15 4.65 12.16 -4.27
CA LYS A 15 4.65 10.91 -5.05
C LYS A 15 3.38 10.11 -4.93
N PHE A 16 2.46 10.49 -4.04
CA PHE A 16 1.23 9.71 -3.87
C PHE A 16 0.33 9.80 -5.08
N ALA A 17 -0.14 8.64 -5.53
CA ALA A 17 -1.02 8.56 -6.69
C ALA A 17 -2.43 9.07 -6.40
N HIS A 18 -2.88 8.98 -5.15
CA HIS A 18 -4.22 9.36 -4.74
C HIS A 18 -4.20 10.10 -3.42
N GLU A 19 -5.17 11.01 -3.25
CA GLU A 19 -5.33 11.77 -2.01
C GLU A 19 -5.55 10.85 -0.80
N SER A 20 -6.26 9.74 -0.99
CA SER A 20 -6.50 8.77 0.09
C SER A 20 -5.21 8.15 0.62
N GLU A 21 -4.23 7.93 -0.24
CA GLU A 21 -2.93 7.41 0.19
C GLU A 21 -2.19 8.42 1.05
N LYS A 22 -2.23 9.68 0.64
CA LYS A 22 -1.62 10.77 1.41
C LYS A 22 -2.25 10.90 2.79
N ARG A 23 -3.57 10.81 2.86
CA ARG A 23 -4.30 10.91 4.13
C ARG A 23 -3.97 9.75 5.06
N ILE A 24 -3.82 8.55 4.52
CA ILE A 24 -3.42 7.37 5.31
C ILE A 24 -1.99 7.56 5.84
N ALA A 25 -1.08 8.05 5.02
CA ALA A 25 0.29 8.31 5.45
C ALA A 25 0.33 9.33 6.59
N GLU A 26 -0.47 10.39 6.49
CA GLU A 26 -0.59 11.39 7.56
C GLU A 26 -1.12 10.77 8.86
N LEU A 27 -2.06 9.84 8.74
CA LEU A 27 -2.59 9.14 9.90
C LEU A 27 -1.54 8.26 10.56
N PHE A 28 -0.73 7.56 9.77
CA PHE A 28 0.39 6.78 10.30
C PHE A 28 1.37 7.68 11.04
N ASP A 29 1.71 8.83 10.46
CA ASP A 29 2.61 9.79 11.11
C ASP A 29 2.04 10.27 12.44
N PHE A 30 0.74 10.55 12.47
CA PHE A 30 0.07 11.02 13.68
C PHE A 30 0.18 10.00 14.81
N TYR A 31 0.05 8.71 14.51
CA TYR A 31 0.13 7.64 15.50
C TYR A 31 1.53 7.06 15.69
N GLY A 32 2.52 7.64 15.03
CA GLY A 32 3.89 7.16 15.16
C GLY A 32 4.13 5.80 14.53
N VAL A 33 3.34 5.43 13.52
CA VAL A 33 3.52 4.18 12.79
C VAL A 33 4.50 4.40 11.65
N SER A 34 5.57 3.62 11.63
CA SER A 34 6.54 3.68 10.54
C SER A 34 5.95 3.11 9.26
N TRP A 35 6.26 3.74 8.12
CA TRP A 35 5.73 3.30 6.83
C TRP A 35 6.70 3.59 5.71
N GLU A 36 6.61 2.78 4.66
CA GLU A 36 7.34 2.98 3.41
C GLU A 36 6.33 2.94 2.28
N TYR A 37 6.49 3.84 1.31
CA TYR A 37 5.57 3.94 0.18
C TYR A 37 6.13 3.20 -1.02
N GLU A 38 5.38 2.23 -1.52
CA GLU A 38 5.72 1.42 -2.71
C GLU A 38 7.17 0.89 -2.69
N PRO A 39 7.63 0.29 -1.59
CA PRO A 39 9.04 -0.10 -1.49
C PRO A 39 9.42 -1.32 -2.30
N THR A 40 8.47 -2.18 -2.64
CA THR A 40 8.74 -3.47 -3.26
C THR A 40 7.74 -3.80 -4.35
N THR A 41 8.25 -4.27 -5.48
CA THR A 41 7.42 -4.79 -6.56
C THR A 41 7.57 -6.31 -6.61
N PHE A 42 6.47 -7.02 -6.52
CA PHE A 42 6.45 -8.48 -6.56
C PHE A 42 6.05 -8.96 -7.95
N VAL A 43 6.83 -9.85 -8.54
CA VAL A 43 6.50 -10.46 -9.81
C VAL A 43 5.45 -11.54 -9.57
N LEU A 44 4.35 -11.50 -10.31
CA LEU A 44 3.24 -12.43 -10.21
C LEU A 44 3.26 -13.51 -11.28
N ASP A 45 3.63 -13.13 -12.51
CA ASP A 45 3.73 -14.03 -13.64
C ASP A 45 4.98 -13.73 -14.44
N GLU A 46 5.60 -14.77 -15.00
CA GLU A 46 6.78 -14.66 -15.84
C GLU A 46 6.58 -15.50 -17.10
N ASP A 47 7.28 -15.12 -18.17
CA ASP A 47 7.32 -15.96 -19.37
C ASP A 47 8.40 -17.04 -19.22
N GLU A 48 8.57 -17.85 -20.28
CA GLU A 48 9.54 -18.95 -20.25
C GLU A 48 10.99 -18.48 -20.12
N GLU A 49 11.26 -17.22 -20.46
CA GLU A 49 12.59 -16.63 -20.39
C GLU A 49 12.83 -15.89 -19.07
N GLY A 50 11.83 -15.88 -18.18
CA GLY A 50 11.93 -15.22 -16.90
C GLY A 50 11.56 -13.74 -16.91
N ASN A 51 11.01 -13.24 -18.02
CA ASN A 51 10.58 -11.85 -18.12
C ASN A 51 9.25 -11.65 -17.40
N PRO A 52 9.10 -10.60 -16.58
CA PRO A 52 7.85 -10.37 -15.86
C PRO A 52 6.70 -10.08 -16.82
N LEU A 53 5.59 -10.81 -16.66
CA LEU A 53 4.36 -10.59 -17.41
C LEU A 53 3.35 -9.80 -16.59
N SER A 54 3.36 -9.95 -15.27
CA SER A 54 2.55 -9.13 -14.38
C SER A 54 3.28 -8.95 -13.06
N ALA A 55 2.99 -7.84 -12.40
CA ALA A 55 3.63 -7.48 -11.14
C ALA A 55 2.66 -6.72 -10.25
N PHE A 56 2.96 -6.65 -8.96
CA PHE A 56 2.15 -5.96 -7.98
C PHE A 56 3.05 -5.18 -7.05
N THR A 57 2.74 -3.89 -6.90
CA THR A 57 3.44 -2.99 -5.99
C THR A 57 2.44 -2.49 -4.95
N PRO A 58 2.37 -3.12 -3.76
CA PRO A 58 1.48 -2.61 -2.70
C PRO A 58 1.82 -1.18 -2.32
N ASP A 59 0.80 -0.41 -1.92
CA ASP A 59 0.95 1.00 -1.62
C ASP A 59 1.87 1.29 -0.44
N PHE A 60 1.73 0.53 0.66
CA PHE A 60 2.49 0.76 1.87
C PHE A 60 3.08 -0.53 2.43
N TYR A 61 4.22 -0.39 3.08
CA TYR A 61 4.77 -1.43 3.95
C TYR A 61 4.94 -0.85 5.34
N LEU A 62 4.50 -1.60 6.35
CA LEU A 62 4.62 -1.22 7.75
C LEU A 62 5.69 -2.11 8.41
N PRO A 63 6.94 -1.59 8.56
CA PRO A 63 8.05 -2.42 9.08
C PRO A 63 7.80 -3.03 10.45
N ASP A 64 7.14 -2.30 11.34
CA ASP A 64 6.91 -2.78 12.70
C ASP A 64 5.94 -3.95 12.77
N TYR A 65 5.12 -4.13 11.74
CA TYR A 65 4.10 -5.18 11.68
C TYR A 65 4.39 -6.22 10.60
N ASP A 66 5.40 -5.96 9.78
CA ASP A 66 5.75 -6.81 8.63
C ASP A 66 4.53 -7.12 7.76
N VAL A 67 3.81 -6.06 7.39
CA VAL A 67 2.59 -6.18 6.58
C VAL A 67 2.59 -5.11 5.50
N TYR A 68 2.12 -5.50 4.32
CA TYR A 68 1.86 -4.58 3.21
C TYR A 68 0.40 -4.20 3.20
N LEU A 69 0.11 -2.96 2.82
CA LEU A 69 -1.26 -2.46 2.69
C LEU A 69 -1.50 -1.97 1.27
N GLU A 70 -2.65 -2.34 0.73
CA GLU A 70 -3.11 -1.86 -0.56
C GLU A 70 -4.40 -1.06 -0.35
N ILE A 71 -4.38 0.21 -0.76
CA ILE A 71 -5.52 1.11 -0.61
C ILE A 71 -6.40 0.99 -1.84
N THR A 72 -7.68 0.75 -1.65
CA THR A 72 -8.63 0.57 -2.74
C THR A 72 -9.81 1.49 -2.61
N THR A 73 -9.89 2.46 -3.51
CA THR A 73 -11.01 3.40 -3.63
C THR A 73 -11.74 3.23 -4.96
N LEU A 74 -11.44 2.14 -5.66
CA LEU A 74 -11.91 1.88 -7.01
C LEU A 74 -13.32 1.30 -7.04
N ARG A 75 -13.93 1.37 -8.24
CA ARG A 75 -15.23 0.73 -8.49
C ARG A 75 -15.10 -0.79 -8.33
N GLN A 76 -16.21 -1.44 -8.06
CA GLN A 76 -16.24 -2.89 -7.83
C GLN A 76 -15.57 -3.70 -8.94
N SER A 77 -15.73 -3.31 -10.20
CA SER A 77 -15.12 -3.99 -11.34
C SER A 77 -13.60 -3.97 -11.29
N LEU A 78 -13.01 -2.87 -10.80
CA LEU A 78 -11.56 -2.73 -10.67
C LEU A 78 -11.03 -3.40 -9.39
N VAL A 79 -11.87 -3.48 -8.37
CA VAL A 79 -11.56 -4.21 -7.13
C VAL A 79 -11.36 -5.70 -7.45
N THR A 80 -12.15 -6.26 -8.35
CA THR A 80 -12.02 -7.65 -8.79
C THR A 80 -10.63 -7.92 -9.37
N SER A 81 -10.10 -6.99 -10.16
CA SER A 81 -8.76 -7.10 -10.71
C SER A 81 -7.69 -7.09 -9.62
N LYS A 82 -7.83 -6.23 -8.62
CA LYS A 82 -6.92 -6.19 -7.47
C LYS A 82 -6.98 -7.47 -6.66
N ASN A 83 -8.17 -8.00 -6.43
CA ASN A 83 -8.34 -9.26 -5.70
C ASN A 83 -7.68 -10.43 -6.41
N LYS A 84 -7.70 -10.43 -7.74
CA LYS A 84 -7.02 -11.45 -8.55
C LYS A 84 -5.51 -11.37 -8.34
N LYS A 85 -4.94 -10.16 -8.30
CA LYS A 85 -3.52 -9.97 -8.02
C LYS A 85 -3.14 -10.44 -6.62
N LEU A 86 -4.00 -10.16 -5.64
CA LEU A 86 -3.78 -10.60 -4.26
C LEU A 86 -3.78 -12.12 -4.15
N ARG A 87 -4.64 -12.80 -4.88
CA ARG A 87 -4.66 -14.25 -4.89
C ARG A 87 -3.35 -14.79 -5.45
N LYS A 88 -2.86 -14.21 -6.55
CA LYS A 88 -1.57 -14.59 -7.13
C LYS A 88 -0.42 -14.31 -6.17
N MET A 89 -0.50 -13.20 -5.42
CA MET A 89 0.47 -12.90 -4.37
C MET A 89 0.55 -14.04 -3.34
N GLY A 90 -0.59 -14.52 -2.88
CA GLY A 90 -0.65 -15.62 -1.93
C GLY A 90 -0.06 -16.91 -2.48
N GLU A 91 -0.21 -17.15 -3.77
CA GLU A 91 0.33 -18.34 -4.43
C GLU A 91 1.83 -18.26 -4.68
N ARG A 92 2.31 -17.09 -5.12
CA ARG A 92 3.71 -16.90 -5.51
C ARG A 92 4.59 -16.48 -4.34
N HIS A 93 4.05 -15.76 -3.39
CA HIS A 93 4.78 -15.21 -2.25
C HIS A 93 4.04 -15.48 -0.94
N PRO A 94 3.89 -16.75 -0.54
CA PRO A 94 3.03 -17.11 0.59
C PRO A 94 3.48 -16.57 1.95
N GLY A 95 4.76 -16.20 2.07
CA GLY A 95 5.27 -15.62 3.31
C GLY A 95 5.02 -14.12 3.47
N ILE A 96 4.44 -13.48 2.46
CA ILE A 96 4.21 -12.03 2.46
C ILE A 96 2.76 -11.75 2.79
N GLU A 97 2.52 -10.99 3.86
CA GLU A 97 1.17 -10.60 4.23
C GLU A 97 0.80 -9.28 3.56
N VAL A 98 -0.32 -9.28 2.83
CA VAL A 98 -0.88 -8.08 2.20
C VAL A 98 -2.34 -7.95 2.63
N ARG A 99 -2.73 -6.76 3.07
CA ARG A 99 -4.11 -6.46 3.45
C ARG A 99 -4.65 -5.31 2.62
N ILE A 100 -5.95 -5.36 2.30
CA ILE A 100 -6.63 -4.31 1.58
C ILE A 100 -7.37 -3.40 2.55
N LEU A 101 -7.21 -2.08 2.35
CA LEU A 101 -8.05 -1.07 2.98
C LEU A 101 -8.98 -0.51 1.93
N TYR A 102 -10.29 -0.67 2.14
CA TYR A 102 -11.32 -0.15 1.23
C TYR A 102 -11.69 1.28 1.62
N GLN A 103 -12.35 1.97 0.71
CA GLN A 103 -12.80 3.36 0.93
C GLN A 103 -13.56 3.51 2.26
N ARG A 104 -14.48 2.59 2.53
CA ARG A 104 -15.26 2.62 3.77
C ARG A 104 -14.40 2.47 5.03
N ASP A 105 -13.32 1.70 4.93
CA ASP A 105 -12.39 1.50 6.06
C ASP A 105 -11.61 2.77 6.31
N ILE A 106 -11.20 3.44 5.26
CA ILE A 106 -10.49 4.73 5.33
C ILE A 106 -11.39 5.77 5.97
N GLU A 107 -12.65 5.86 5.52
CA GLU A 107 -13.62 6.81 6.06
C GLU A 107 -13.87 6.57 7.56
N ARG A 108 -13.97 5.31 7.98
CA ARG A 108 -14.14 4.96 9.38
C ARG A 108 -12.94 5.43 10.21
N LEU A 109 -11.74 5.24 9.71
CA LEU A 109 -10.53 5.67 10.41
C LEU A 109 -10.56 7.19 10.65
N PHE A 110 -10.96 7.96 9.66
CA PHE A 110 -11.02 9.41 9.80
C PHE A 110 -12.15 9.86 10.70
N VAL A 111 -13.32 9.24 10.62
CA VAL A 111 -14.43 9.57 11.53
C VAL A 111 -14.04 9.26 12.97
N THR A 112 -13.41 8.12 13.22
CA THR A 112 -13.04 7.69 14.58
C THR A 112 -11.92 8.55 15.15
N HIS A 113 -10.96 8.96 14.33
CA HIS A 113 -9.75 9.61 14.83
C HIS A 113 -9.69 11.11 14.59
N ALA A 114 -10.63 11.66 13.85
CA ALA A 114 -10.72 13.11 13.63
C ALA A 114 -11.41 13.86 14.77
N ALA A 115 -12.10 13.16 15.62
CA ALA A 115 -12.72 13.73 16.80
C ALA A 115 -11.76 13.71 17.98
#